data_d196450434075c5d0a426bf9f4693448
#
_entry.id   d196450434075c5d0a426bf9f4693448
#
_cell.length_a   1.000
_cell.length_b   1.000
_cell.length_c   1.000
_cell.angle_alpha   90.00
_cell.angle_beta   90.00
_cell.angle_gamma   90.00
#
_symmetry.space_group_name_H-M   'P 1'
#
loop_
_entity.id
_entity.type
_entity.pdbx_description
1 polymer ?
#
loop_
_entity_poly.entity_id
_entity_poly.type
_entity_poly.pdbx_seq_one_letter_code
_entity_poly.pdbx_strand_id
1 'polypeptide(L)'
;WPAELLDKAPEYKGKTLYDVLYANGQVNKFGLEDVKTTNEHGIKGYMNDESQAVGYYLQKGLFEEYAAFGRGKAHDLAPFEVYHRARGLRWPVVDGKETLWRFREGYDSYVPKGEGVRFYGHPDGKAVVFALPYQPAAEMPDSDYDLWLCTGRVLEHWHTGSMTRRVPELYKAVPDAVVYMNPEDAKKRGLARNDVVKVATRRGEIQLRVETKGRNKPPVGLVFIPFFDESRLVNKLTLDATCPISKETDFKKCACKVVKA
;
A
#
# COMPACT_ATOMS: atom_id res chain seq x y z
N TRP A 1 -20.14 -12.71 -11.35
CA TRP A 1 -19.90 -13.90 -10.53
C TRP A 1 -20.55 -15.08 -11.20
N PRO A 2 -19.79 -16.17 -11.41
CA PRO A 2 -20.40 -17.35 -11.97
C PRO A 2 -21.41 -17.93 -10.95
N ALA A 3 -22.69 -17.93 -11.32
CA ALA A 3 -23.75 -18.52 -10.50
C ALA A 3 -23.44 -19.99 -10.12
N GLU A 4 -22.68 -20.65 -11.00
CA GLU A 4 -22.23 -22.03 -10.81
C GLU A 4 -21.41 -22.25 -9.53
N LEU A 5 -20.77 -21.18 -9.00
CA LEU A 5 -19.99 -21.29 -7.77
C LEU A 5 -20.87 -21.28 -6.52
N LEU A 6 -21.95 -20.51 -6.56
CA LEU A 6 -22.96 -20.52 -5.51
C LEU A 6 -23.78 -21.81 -5.54
N ASP A 7 -24.02 -22.36 -6.73
CA ASP A 7 -24.78 -23.61 -6.91
C ASP A 7 -24.03 -24.85 -6.37
N LYS A 8 -22.74 -24.74 -6.07
CA LYS A 8 -21.97 -25.82 -5.43
C LYS A 8 -22.23 -25.98 -3.94
N ALA A 9 -22.81 -24.96 -3.32
CA ALA A 9 -23.29 -25.03 -1.94
C ALA A 9 -24.83 -25.08 -1.97
N PRO A 10 -25.46 -26.20 -1.64
CA PRO A 10 -26.88 -26.45 -1.83
C PRO A 10 -27.77 -25.36 -1.21
N GLU A 11 -27.40 -24.83 -0.07
CA GLU A 11 -28.14 -23.81 0.67
C GLU A 11 -28.13 -22.42 -0.01
N TYR A 12 -27.25 -22.21 -0.98
CA TYR A 12 -27.13 -20.96 -1.73
C TYR A 12 -27.58 -21.09 -3.19
N LYS A 13 -28.04 -22.27 -3.57
CA LYS A 13 -28.52 -22.53 -4.94
C LYS A 13 -29.60 -21.53 -5.33
N GLY A 14 -29.40 -20.86 -6.47
CA GLY A 14 -30.33 -19.86 -6.98
C GLY A 14 -30.30 -18.50 -6.26
N LYS A 15 -29.38 -18.30 -5.30
CA LYS A 15 -29.15 -17.01 -4.64
C LYS A 15 -28.13 -16.18 -5.40
N THR A 16 -28.24 -14.87 -5.29
CA THR A 16 -27.22 -13.94 -5.77
C THR A 16 -26.11 -13.78 -4.73
N LEU A 17 -24.95 -13.28 -5.15
CA LEU A 17 -23.88 -12.91 -4.22
C LEU A 17 -24.38 -11.91 -3.17
N TYR A 18 -25.23 -10.97 -3.57
CA TYR A 18 -25.84 -10.01 -2.65
C TYR A 18 -26.67 -10.71 -1.57
N ASP A 19 -27.48 -11.66 -1.95
CA ASP A 19 -28.31 -12.41 -1.00
C ASP A 19 -27.45 -13.18 0.02
N VAL A 20 -26.32 -13.72 -0.43
CA VAL A 20 -25.44 -14.50 0.43
C VAL A 20 -24.64 -13.60 1.38
N LEU A 21 -24.07 -12.49 0.89
CA LEU A 21 -23.14 -11.66 1.66
C LEU A 21 -23.80 -10.53 2.45
N TYR A 22 -24.92 -10.00 1.95
CA TYR A 22 -25.49 -8.78 2.52
C TYR A 22 -26.93 -8.95 3.04
N ALA A 23 -27.79 -9.56 2.29
CA ALA A 23 -29.22 -9.61 2.63
C ALA A 23 -29.52 -10.37 3.93
N ASN A 24 -28.69 -11.34 4.28
CA ASN A 24 -28.82 -12.12 5.52
C ASN A 24 -27.83 -11.69 6.62
N GLY A 25 -27.11 -10.59 6.45
CA GLY A 25 -26.14 -10.08 7.43
C GLY A 25 -24.86 -10.91 7.56
N GLN A 26 -24.57 -11.79 6.64
CA GLN A 26 -23.45 -12.72 6.70
C GLN A 26 -22.09 -12.04 6.83
N VAL A 27 -21.90 -10.87 6.24
CA VAL A 27 -20.63 -10.12 6.33
C VAL A 27 -20.24 -9.87 7.78
N ASN A 28 -21.21 -9.62 8.65
CA ASN A 28 -20.94 -9.42 10.08
C ASN A 28 -20.65 -10.73 10.82
N LYS A 29 -21.21 -11.84 10.36
CA LYS A 29 -20.97 -13.15 10.96
C LYS A 29 -19.61 -13.71 10.62
N PHE A 30 -19.11 -13.47 9.40
CA PHE A 30 -17.82 -13.97 8.95
C PHE A 30 -16.61 -13.48 9.76
N GLY A 31 -16.76 -12.45 10.56
CA GLY A 31 -15.65 -11.86 11.28
C GLY A 31 -15.56 -12.23 12.76
N LEU A 32 -16.59 -12.75 13.39
CA LEU A 32 -16.63 -12.86 14.85
C LEU A 32 -16.88 -14.27 15.38
N GLU A 33 -17.82 -15.01 14.84
CA GLU A 33 -18.22 -16.30 15.40
C GLU A 33 -17.31 -17.44 14.93
N ASP A 34 -16.80 -17.35 13.71
CA ASP A 34 -16.05 -18.41 13.06
C ASP A 34 -14.53 -18.27 13.18
N VAL A 35 -14.05 -17.21 13.80
CA VAL A 35 -12.61 -16.99 14.06
C VAL A 35 -11.98 -18.10 14.91
N LYS A 36 -12.76 -18.93 15.55
CA LYS A 36 -12.30 -20.00 16.45
C LYS A 36 -12.09 -21.35 15.76
N THR A 37 -12.65 -21.56 14.59
CA THR A 37 -12.56 -22.85 13.88
C THR A 37 -11.41 -22.88 12.87
N THR A 38 -10.80 -24.02 12.70
CA THR A 38 -9.81 -24.28 11.65
C THR A 38 -10.45 -25.26 10.68
N ASN A 39 -10.60 -24.88 9.44
CA ASN A 39 -11.19 -25.72 8.43
C ASN A 39 -10.13 -26.62 7.73
N GLU A 40 -10.61 -27.52 6.87
CA GLU A 40 -9.78 -28.43 6.05
C GLU A 40 -8.74 -27.71 5.18
N HIS A 41 -8.95 -26.44 4.88
CA HIS A 41 -8.03 -25.60 4.12
C HIS A 41 -6.99 -24.92 5.01
N GLY A 42 -6.99 -25.18 6.31
CA GLY A 42 -6.07 -24.59 7.27
C GLY A 42 -6.27 -23.11 7.52
N ILE A 43 -7.40 -22.55 7.10
CA ILE A 43 -7.80 -21.17 7.42
C ILE A 43 -8.51 -21.21 8.75
N LYS A 44 -7.96 -20.51 9.73
CA LYS A 44 -8.56 -20.45 11.04
C LYS A 44 -9.75 -19.50 11.00
N GLY A 45 -10.94 -20.05 11.22
CA GLY A 45 -12.06 -19.34 11.76
C GLY A 45 -12.72 -18.27 10.97
N TYR A 46 -13.21 -18.50 9.79
CA TYR A 46 -14.11 -17.50 9.22
C TYR A 46 -15.55 -17.98 9.10
N MET A 47 -15.80 -19.26 9.30
CA MET A 47 -17.09 -19.82 8.95
C MET A 47 -17.27 -21.19 9.55
N ASN A 48 -18.53 -21.58 9.80
CA ASN A 48 -18.90 -22.97 10.00
C ASN A 48 -18.67 -23.76 8.70
N ASP A 49 -18.73 -25.07 8.74
CA ASP A 49 -18.38 -25.95 7.60
C ASP A 49 -19.12 -25.57 6.31
N GLU A 50 -20.38 -25.19 6.39
CA GLU A 50 -21.21 -24.83 5.22
C GLU A 50 -20.79 -23.48 4.62
N SER A 51 -20.61 -22.46 5.46
CA SER A 51 -20.20 -21.13 5.01
C SER A 51 -18.74 -21.08 4.57
N GLN A 52 -17.89 -21.98 5.09
CA GLN A 52 -16.53 -22.17 4.61
C GLN A 52 -16.49 -22.67 3.17
N ALA A 53 -17.33 -23.62 2.81
CA ALA A 53 -17.42 -24.11 1.45
C ALA A 53 -17.81 -22.98 0.49
N VAL A 54 -18.78 -22.16 0.85
CA VAL A 54 -19.18 -20.99 0.06
C VAL A 54 -18.05 -19.96 -0.04
N GLY A 55 -17.42 -19.60 1.06
CA GLY A 55 -16.31 -18.64 1.07
C GLY A 55 -15.14 -19.11 0.21
N TYR A 56 -14.80 -20.40 0.29
CA TYR A 56 -13.77 -20.98 -0.55
C TYR A 56 -14.11 -20.87 -2.04
N TYR A 57 -15.31 -21.24 -2.44
CA TYR A 57 -15.72 -21.18 -3.85
C TYR A 57 -15.86 -19.75 -4.37
N LEU A 58 -16.32 -18.83 -3.55
CA LEU A 58 -16.36 -17.41 -3.91
C LEU A 58 -14.97 -16.84 -4.13
N GLN A 59 -14.03 -17.11 -3.22
CA GLN A 59 -12.63 -16.69 -3.37
C GLN A 59 -11.98 -17.31 -4.60
N LYS A 60 -12.20 -18.60 -4.82
CA LYS A 60 -11.73 -19.30 -6.02
C LYS A 60 -12.27 -18.64 -7.28
N GLY A 61 -13.56 -18.36 -7.34
CA GLY A 61 -14.18 -17.74 -8.51
C GLY A 61 -13.60 -16.37 -8.83
N LEU A 62 -13.47 -15.50 -7.83
CA LEU A 62 -12.84 -14.18 -8.00
C LEU A 62 -11.39 -14.30 -8.46
N PHE A 63 -10.65 -15.20 -7.84
CA PHE A 63 -9.25 -15.40 -8.19
C PHE A 63 -9.08 -15.94 -9.63
N GLU A 64 -9.86 -16.94 -10.03
CA GLU A 64 -9.77 -17.51 -11.37
C GLU A 64 -10.21 -16.52 -12.45
N GLU A 65 -11.24 -15.71 -12.19
CA GLU A 65 -11.64 -14.61 -13.07
C GLU A 65 -10.48 -13.60 -13.24
N TYR A 66 -9.89 -13.16 -12.14
CA TYR A 66 -8.72 -12.27 -12.18
C TYR A 66 -7.53 -12.92 -12.91
N ALA A 67 -7.22 -14.18 -12.62
CA ALA A 67 -6.10 -14.89 -13.21
C ALA A 67 -6.25 -15.07 -14.73
N ALA A 68 -7.47 -15.19 -15.23
CA ALA A 68 -7.76 -15.32 -16.66
C ALA A 68 -7.27 -14.13 -17.48
N PHE A 69 -7.24 -12.92 -16.93
CA PHE A 69 -6.72 -11.74 -17.61
C PHE A 69 -5.22 -11.81 -17.89
N GLY A 70 -4.47 -12.51 -17.04
CA GLY A 70 -3.00 -12.59 -17.10
C GLY A 70 -2.46 -13.85 -17.78
N ARG A 71 -3.21 -14.95 -17.75
CA ARG A 71 -2.77 -16.23 -18.30
C ARG A 71 -2.53 -16.14 -19.80
N GLY A 72 -1.39 -16.66 -20.26
CA GLY A 72 -0.97 -16.60 -21.65
C GLY A 72 -0.49 -15.20 -22.11
N LYS A 73 -0.40 -14.23 -21.20
CA LYS A 73 0.04 -12.86 -21.50
C LYS A 73 1.29 -12.45 -20.71
N ALA A 74 2.11 -13.40 -20.36
CA ALA A 74 3.29 -13.25 -19.49
C ALA A 74 3.00 -12.72 -18.07
N HIS A 75 1.79 -13.00 -17.58
CA HIS A 75 1.30 -12.67 -16.25
C HIS A 75 0.59 -13.87 -15.61
N ASP A 76 1.11 -15.06 -15.88
CA ASP A 76 0.46 -16.30 -15.48
C ASP A 76 0.44 -16.48 -13.98
N LEU A 77 -0.72 -16.89 -13.47
CA LEU A 77 -0.94 -17.30 -12.10
C LEU A 77 -1.25 -18.80 -12.05
N ALA A 78 -0.78 -19.46 -11.02
CA ALA A 78 -1.18 -20.84 -10.74
C ALA A 78 -2.70 -20.92 -10.48
N PRO A 79 -3.31 -22.10 -10.56
CA PRO A 79 -4.67 -22.31 -10.09
C PRO A 79 -4.85 -21.93 -8.61
N PHE A 80 -6.02 -21.47 -8.25
CA PHE A 80 -6.34 -21.05 -6.89
C PHE A 80 -5.93 -22.06 -5.83
N GLU A 81 -6.21 -23.33 -6.05
CA GLU A 81 -5.89 -24.40 -5.11
C GLU A 81 -4.39 -24.53 -4.81
N VAL A 82 -3.55 -24.20 -5.78
CA VAL A 82 -2.10 -24.21 -5.61
C VAL A 82 -1.68 -23.09 -4.66
N TYR A 83 -2.19 -21.88 -4.86
CA TYR A 83 -1.94 -20.75 -3.94
C TYR A 83 -2.52 -21.01 -2.56
N HIS A 84 -3.71 -21.57 -2.51
CA HIS A 84 -4.38 -21.87 -1.26
C HIS A 84 -3.56 -22.84 -0.38
N ARG A 85 -2.97 -23.88 -0.98
CA ARG A 85 -2.08 -24.82 -0.28
C ARG A 85 -0.70 -24.25 0.03
N ALA A 86 -0.08 -23.57 -0.93
CA ALA A 86 1.27 -23.02 -0.79
C ALA A 86 1.35 -21.77 0.09
N ARG A 87 0.20 -21.10 0.33
CA ARG A 87 0.09 -19.82 1.08
C ARG A 87 0.80 -18.64 0.42
N GLY A 88 1.19 -18.77 -0.81
CA GLY A 88 1.81 -17.75 -1.63
C GLY A 88 2.89 -18.34 -2.52
N LEU A 89 3.00 -17.80 -3.72
CA LEU A 89 4.03 -18.13 -4.69
C LEU A 89 4.47 -16.82 -5.35
N ARG A 90 5.73 -16.75 -5.73
CA ARG A 90 6.24 -15.62 -6.50
C ARG A 90 5.65 -15.64 -7.90
N TRP A 91 5.09 -14.58 -8.28
CA TRP A 91 4.47 -14.36 -9.59
C TRP A 91 5.51 -13.90 -10.63
N PRO A 92 5.39 -14.30 -11.91
CA PRO A 92 4.42 -15.26 -12.46
C PRO A 92 4.74 -16.71 -12.10
N VAL A 93 3.70 -17.57 -12.20
CA VAL A 93 3.84 -19.01 -12.02
C VAL A 93 3.58 -19.70 -13.35
N VAL A 94 4.61 -20.30 -13.92
CA VAL A 94 4.57 -20.97 -15.22
C VAL A 94 4.87 -22.45 -15.03
N ASP A 95 4.04 -23.32 -15.59
CA ASP A 95 4.17 -24.78 -15.46
C ASP A 95 4.33 -25.25 -13.99
N GLY A 96 3.56 -24.62 -13.10
CA GLY A 96 3.58 -24.93 -11.66
C GLY A 96 4.81 -24.44 -10.90
N LYS A 97 5.71 -23.72 -11.54
CA LYS A 97 6.93 -23.16 -10.92
C LYS A 97 6.85 -21.66 -10.76
N GLU A 98 7.16 -21.18 -9.57
CA GLU A 98 7.28 -19.73 -9.33
C GLU A 98 8.50 -19.13 -10.03
N THR A 99 8.39 -17.90 -10.47
CA THR A 99 9.50 -17.15 -11.07
C THR A 99 10.23 -16.35 -10.00
N LEU A 100 11.48 -16.69 -9.74
CA LEU A 100 12.29 -16.00 -8.73
C LEU A 100 12.69 -14.58 -9.18
N TRP A 101 13.06 -14.45 -10.43
CA TRP A 101 13.43 -13.16 -11.02
C TRP A 101 12.91 -13.05 -12.45
N ARG A 102 12.22 -11.99 -12.74
CA ARG A 102 12.02 -11.50 -14.11
C ARG A 102 13.22 -10.59 -14.47
N PHE A 103 13.42 -10.33 -15.71
CA PHE A 103 14.47 -9.44 -16.22
C PHE A 103 15.90 -9.84 -15.78
N ARG A 104 16.11 -11.13 -15.57
CA ARG A 104 17.41 -11.73 -15.34
C ARG A 104 17.58 -12.92 -16.27
N GLU A 105 18.64 -12.92 -17.05
CA GLU A 105 18.90 -13.98 -18.03
C GLU A 105 18.93 -15.36 -17.39
N GLY A 106 18.22 -16.30 -18.02
CA GLY A 106 18.12 -17.69 -17.60
C GLY A 106 17.18 -17.94 -16.41
N TYR A 107 16.50 -16.92 -15.90
CA TYR A 107 15.55 -17.05 -14.77
C TYR A 107 14.10 -16.71 -15.13
N ASP A 108 13.89 -15.98 -16.19
CA ASP A 108 12.54 -15.63 -16.64
C ASP A 108 11.93 -16.81 -17.39
N SER A 109 10.78 -17.29 -16.90
CA SER A 109 10.10 -18.47 -17.46
C SER A 109 9.57 -18.27 -18.89
N TYR A 110 9.49 -17.03 -19.35
CA TYR A 110 9.01 -16.71 -20.70
C TYR A 110 10.13 -16.43 -21.70
N VAL A 111 11.38 -16.46 -21.25
CA VAL A 111 12.53 -16.17 -22.11
C VAL A 111 13.44 -17.39 -22.12
N PRO A 112 13.70 -18.02 -23.28
CA PRO A 112 14.63 -19.12 -23.38
C PRO A 112 16.02 -18.73 -22.87
N LYS A 113 16.69 -19.67 -22.24
CA LYS A 113 18.06 -19.46 -21.75
C LYS A 113 18.99 -19.12 -22.92
N GLY A 114 19.74 -18.06 -22.78
CA GLY A 114 20.66 -17.57 -23.83
C GLY A 114 20.05 -16.48 -24.74
N GLU A 115 18.77 -16.16 -24.57
CA GLU A 115 18.11 -15.08 -25.32
C GLU A 115 18.13 -13.72 -24.59
N GLY A 116 18.83 -13.61 -23.48
CA GLY A 116 18.97 -12.38 -22.74
C GLY A 116 17.78 -12.02 -21.86
N VAL A 117 17.37 -10.76 -21.88
CA VAL A 117 16.27 -10.21 -21.08
C VAL A 117 15.23 -9.61 -22.01
N ARG A 118 13.95 -9.87 -21.75
CA ARG A 118 12.82 -9.27 -22.48
C ARG A 118 11.95 -8.43 -21.57
N PHE A 119 11.53 -7.28 -22.06
CA PHE A 119 10.54 -6.42 -21.41
C PHE A 119 9.19 -6.63 -22.05
N TYR A 120 8.19 -6.94 -21.23
CA TYR A 120 6.83 -7.21 -21.71
C TYR A 120 6.08 -5.91 -21.96
N GLY A 121 5.18 -5.92 -22.91
CA GLY A 121 4.43 -4.75 -23.33
C GLY A 121 4.97 -4.09 -24.61
N HIS A 122 6.14 -4.50 -25.08
CA HIS A 122 6.69 -4.11 -26.38
C HIS A 122 6.92 -5.31 -27.29
N PRO A 123 6.52 -5.25 -28.57
CA PRO A 123 6.70 -6.37 -29.49
C PRO A 123 8.14 -6.79 -29.71
N ASP A 124 9.08 -5.86 -29.60
CA ASP A 124 10.51 -6.11 -29.77
C ASP A 124 11.21 -6.56 -28.46
N GLY A 125 10.46 -6.65 -27.35
CA GLY A 125 10.97 -7.06 -26.04
C GLY A 125 11.97 -6.11 -25.40
N LYS A 126 12.14 -4.88 -25.91
CA LYS A 126 13.09 -3.89 -25.39
C LYS A 126 12.44 -2.98 -24.36
N ALA A 127 13.24 -2.50 -23.41
CA ALA A 127 12.83 -1.46 -22.50
C ALA A 127 12.61 -0.14 -23.23
N VAL A 128 11.56 0.58 -22.88
CA VAL A 128 11.38 1.97 -23.31
C VAL A 128 12.24 2.86 -22.43
N VAL A 129 13.15 3.60 -23.06
CA VAL A 129 14.01 4.58 -22.37
C VAL A 129 13.65 5.97 -22.89
N PHE A 130 13.18 6.82 -21.99
CA PHE A 130 12.88 8.20 -22.30
C PHE A 130 14.05 9.10 -21.88
N ALA A 131 14.63 9.81 -22.83
CA ALA A 131 15.60 10.86 -22.55
C ALA A 131 14.88 12.12 -22.09
N LEU A 132 14.54 12.18 -20.81
CA LEU A 132 13.86 13.33 -20.23
C LEU A 132 14.87 14.26 -19.56
N PRO A 133 14.88 15.56 -19.89
CA PRO A 133 15.70 16.53 -19.17
C PRO A 133 15.20 16.66 -17.73
N TYR A 134 16.12 16.93 -16.81
CA TYR A 134 15.76 17.23 -15.43
C TYR A 134 14.88 18.49 -15.37
N GLN A 135 13.77 18.40 -14.66
CA GLN A 135 12.94 19.53 -14.28
C GLN A 135 12.92 19.65 -12.76
N PRO A 136 13.13 20.83 -12.20
CA PRO A 136 13.03 21.02 -10.76
C PRO A 136 11.60 20.80 -10.27
N ALA A 137 11.45 20.62 -8.95
CA ALA A 137 10.13 20.58 -8.34
C ALA A 137 9.36 21.90 -8.58
N ALA A 138 8.03 21.81 -8.59
CA ALA A 138 7.18 22.98 -8.79
C ALA A 138 7.39 24.06 -7.71
N GLU A 139 7.81 23.67 -6.51
CA GLU A 139 8.23 24.57 -5.44
C GLU A 139 9.54 24.07 -4.86
N MET A 140 10.53 24.95 -4.76
CA MET A 140 11.85 24.69 -4.18
C MET A 140 11.98 25.45 -2.86
N PRO A 141 12.77 24.97 -1.88
CA PRO A 141 13.18 25.76 -0.72
C PRO A 141 13.88 27.06 -1.13
N ASP A 142 13.68 28.10 -0.33
CA ASP A 142 14.27 29.42 -0.49
C ASP A 142 14.61 30.03 0.87
N SER A 143 14.94 31.33 0.92
CA SER A 143 15.29 32.04 2.15
C SER A 143 14.18 32.10 3.20
N ASP A 144 12.92 32.10 2.77
CA ASP A 144 11.76 32.21 3.67
C ASP A 144 11.26 30.85 4.16
N TYR A 145 11.43 29.82 3.33
CA TYR A 145 11.02 28.44 3.57
C TYR A 145 12.19 27.52 3.23
N ASP A 146 13.13 27.40 4.14
CA ASP A 146 14.48 26.88 3.92
C ASP A 146 14.61 25.35 4.01
N LEU A 147 13.51 24.63 4.22
CA LEU A 147 13.47 23.19 4.32
C LEU A 147 12.52 22.57 3.29
N TRP A 148 12.86 21.36 2.87
CA TRP A 148 11.91 20.49 2.21
C TRP A 148 10.94 19.88 3.23
N LEU A 149 9.64 19.93 2.95
CA LEU A 149 8.65 19.08 3.60
C LEU A 149 8.39 17.85 2.74
N CYS A 150 8.54 16.67 3.32
CA CYS A 150 8.11 15.41 2.72
C CYS A 150 6.96 14.81 3.55
N THR A 151 5.96 14.25 2.88
CA THR A 151 4.85 13.55 3.53
C THR A 151 4.86 12.06 3.20
N GLY A 152 4.35 11.23 4.09
CA GLY A 152 4.35 9.79 3.88
C GLY A 152 3.66 9.01 4.98
N ARG A 153 4.07 7.75 5.15
CA ARG A 153 3.53 6.80 6.11
C ARG A 153 4.53 6.47 7.19
N VAL A 154 4.04 6.04 8.33
CA VAL A 154 4.82 5.37 9.38
C VAL A 154 4.51 3.89 9.38
N LEU A 155 5.39 3.08 9.93
CA LEU A 155 5.22 1.62 9.94
C LEU A 155 3.99 1.18 10.74
N GLU A 156 3.70 1.89 11.81
CA GLU A 156 2.63 1.56 12.77
C GLU A 156 1.23 1.83 12.21
N HIS A 157 1.12 2.74 11.23
CA HIS A 157 -0.19 3.10 10.67
C HIS A 157 -0.28 2.87 9.17
N TRP A 158 -1.28 2.07 8.80
CA TRP A 158 -1.62 1.86 7.40
C TRP A 158 -2.34 3.08 6.84
N HIS A 159 -1.72 3.72 5.84
CA HIS A 159 -2.28 4.86 5.11
C HIS A 159 -2.72 5.99 6.03
N THR A 160 -4.01 6.33 6.07
CA THR A 160 -4.62 7.35 6.93
C THR A 160 -4.85 6.90 8.37
N GLY A 161 -4.50 5.66 8.71
CA GLY A 161 -4.67 5.11 10.05
C GLY A 161 -6.11 4.74 10.42
N SER A 162 -7.05 4.82 9.48
CA SER A 162 -8.49 4.56 9.74
C SER A 162 -8.76 3.17 10.35
N MET A 163 -7.92 2.19 10.05
CA MET A 163 -7.98 0.85 10.64
C MET A 163 -7.00 0.69 11.80
N THR A 164 -5.72 1.00 11.57
CA THR A 164 -4.64 0.71 12.52
C THR A 164 -4.69 1.56 13.79
N ARG A 165 -5.23 2.77 13.75
CA ARG A 165 -5.46 3.58 14.97
C ARG A 165 -6.52 2.98 15.91
N ARG A 166 -7.30 1.99 15.45
CA ARG A 166 -8.25 1.23 16.27
C ARG A 166 -7.61 0.04 16.97
N VAL A 167 -6.33 -0.26 16.67
CA VAL A 167 -5.54 -1.29 17.34
C VAL A 167 -4.77 -0.63 18.49
N PRO A 168 -5.08 -0.92 19.76
CA PRO A 168 -4.52 -0.20 20.92
C PRO A 168 -3.01 -0.19 20.98
N GLU A 169 -2.35 -1.27 20.59
CA GLU A 169 -0.89 -1.41 20.61
C GLU A 169 -0.23 -0.49 19.58
N LEU A 170 -0.78 -0.42 18.38
CA LEU A 170 -0.28 0.45 17.32
C LEU A 170 -0.55 1.93 17.64
N TYR A 171 -1.73 2.22 18.19
CA TYR A 171 -2.07 3.57 18.63
C TYR A 171 -1.14 4.04 19.76
N LYS A 172 -0.84 3.20 20.76
CA LYS A 172 0.10 3.55 21.83
C LYS A 172 1.52 3.77 21.31
N ALA A 173 1.94 3.02 20.31
CA ALA A 173 3.27 3.15 19.72
C ALA A 173 3.47 4.50 19.03
N VAL A 174 2.48 4.95 18.25
CA VAL A 174 2.51 6.23 17.51
C VAL A 174 1.12 6.89 17.58
N PRO A 175 0.80 7.57 18.70
CA PRO A 175 -0.54 8.14 18.89
C PRO A 175 -0.80 9.37 18.02
N ASP A 176 0.23 10.16 17.75
CA ASP A 176 0.16 11.44 17.07
C ASP A 176 1.20 11.56 15.95
N ALA A 177 0.89 12.35 14.96
CA ALA A 177 1.91 12.79 14.01
C ALA A 177 2.92 13.73 14.68
N VAL A 178 4.17 13.55 14.33
CA VAL A 178 5.29 14.40 14.73
C VAL A 178 6.03 14.89 13.50
N VAL A 179 6.78 15.96 13.60
CA VAL A 179 7.73 16.34 12.58
C VAL A 179 9.07 15.68 12.85
N TYR A 180 9.46 14.77 11.98
CA TYR A 180 10.80 14.16 12.00
C TYR A 180 11.78 15.14 11.37
N MET A 181 12.84 15.44 12.09
CA MET A 181 13.86 16.41 11.70
C MET A 181 15.26 15.84 11.94
N ASN A 182 16.19 16.16 11.06
CA ASN A 182 17.59 15.83 11.28
C ASN A 182 18.11 16.56 12.54
N PRO A 183 18.86 15.90 13.43
CA PRO A 183 19.42 16.53 14.64
C PRO A 183 20.26 17.78 14.36
N GLU A 184 20.97 17.84 13.23
CA GLU A 184 21.75 19.02 12.84
C GLU A 184 20.85 20.22 12.54
N ASP A 185 19.76 19.98 11.79
CA ASP A 185 18.78 21.03 11.50
C ASP A 185 18.04 21.52 12.74
N ALA A 186 17.70 20.58 13.64
CA ALA A 186 17.10 20.92 14.93
C ALA A 186 18.05 21.79 15.77
N LYS A 187 19.33 21.37 15.88
CA LYS A 187 20.37 22.12 16.62
C LYS A 187 20.57 23.53 16.05
N LYS A 188 20.65 23.69 14.72
CA LYS A 188 20.77 25.00 14.06
C LYS A 188 19.63 25.95 14.40
N ARG A 189 18.44 25.41 14.72
CA ARG A 189 17.25 26.16 15.06
C ARG A 189 16.98 26.25 16.57
N GLY A 190 17.88 25.77 17.41
CA GLY A 190 17.70 25.73 18.85
C GLY A 190 16.55 24.84 19.32
N LEU A 191 16.22 23.80 18.55
CA LEU A 191 15.14 22.87 18.81
C LEU A 191 15.66 21.58 19.43
N ALA A 192 14.92 21.07 20.39
CA ALA A 192 15.15 19.77 21.02
C ALA A 192 14.02 18.80 20.69
N ARG A 193 14.28 17.51 20.92
CA ARG A 193 13.24 16.46 20.83
C ARG A 193 12.08 16.82 21.75
N ASN A 194 10.86 16.65 21.29
CA ASN A 194 9.59 16.99 21.94
C ASN A 194 9.25 18.47 22.06
N ASP A 195 10.10 19.37 21.61
CA ASP A 195 9.68 20.77 21.49
C ASP A 195 8.46 20.86 20.58
N VAL A 196 7.52 21.72 20.96
CA VAL A 196 6.39 22.06 20.10
C VAL A 196 6.84 23.11 19.10
N VAL A 197 6.64 22.83 17.85
CA VAL A 197 7.01 23.69 16.73
C VAL A 197 5.84 23.97 15.82
N LYS A 198 5.92 25.09 15.14
CA LYS A 198 5.07 25.45 14.04
C LYS A 198 5.79 25.09 12.74
N VAL A 199 5.17 24.26 11.94
CA VAL A 199 5.59 23.97 10.57
C VAL A 199 4.69 24.77 9.65
N ALA A 200 5.28 25.66 8.87
CA ALA A 200 4.55 26.57 7.98
C ALA A 200 5.03 26.44 6.53
N THR A 201 4.10 26.58 5.62
CA THR A 201 4.30 26.72 4.17
C THR A 201 3.56 27.96 3.68
N ARG A 202 3.62 28.26 2.39
CA ARG A 202 2.82 29.36 1.80
C ARG A 202 1.31 29.13 1.85
N ARG A 203 0.86 27.90 2.16
CA ARG A 203 -0.56 27.50 2.17
C ARG A 203 -1.18 27.44 3.57
N GLY A 204 -0.35 27.34 4.59
CA GLY A 204 -0.84 27.26 5.97
C GLY A 204 0.22 26.84 6.96
N GLU A 205 -0.22 26.55 8.18
CA GLU A 205 0.63 26.10 9.27
C GLU A 205 -0.05 25.06 10.13
N ILE A 206 0.74 24.18 10.75
CA ILE A 206 0.31 23.23 11.76
C ILE A 206 1.31 23.17 12.91
N GLN A 207 0.85 22.78 14.09
CA GLN A 207 1.71 22.57 15.25
C GLN A 207 1.95 21.10 15.51
N LEU A 208 3.20 20.73 15.75
CA LEU A 208 3.67 19.36 15.95
C LEU A 208 4.80 19.33 16.98
N ARG A 209 5.03 18.16 17.55
CA ARG A 209 6.25 17.91 18.33
C ARG A 209 7.39 17.49 17.41
N VAL A 210 8.60 17.92 17.76
CA VAL A 210 9.81 17.52 17.02
C VAL A 210 10.26 16.13 17.46
N GLU A 211 10.57 15.27 16.49
CA GLU A 211 11.24 14.00 16.70
C GLU A 211 12.59 13.98 15.95
N THR A 212 13.68 13.86 16.71
CA THR A 212 15.06 13.87 16.18
C THR A 212 15.76 12.52 16.31
N LYS A 213 15.12 11.54 16.95
CA LYS A 213 15.67 10.20 17.19
C LYS A 213 14.85 9.14 16.46
N GLY A 214 15.41 7.96 16.34
CA GLY A 214 14.73 6.81 15.78
C GLY A 214 15.02 6.57 14.30
N ARG A 215 14.27 5.62 13.73
CA ARG A 215 14.48 5.09 12.38
C ARG A 215 14.08 6.04 11.24
N ASN A 216 13.20 6.99 11.52
CA ASN A 216 12.67 7.91 10.51
C ASN A 216 13.47 9.22 10.42
N LYS A 217 14.78 9.16 10.64
CA LYS A 217 15.64 10.32 10.58
C LYS A 217 15.82 10.81 9.13
N PRO A 218 15.30 11.99 8.77
CA PRO A 218 15.47 12.51 7.42
C PRO A 218 16.89 13.05 7.18
N PRO A 219 17.32 13.21 5.93
CA PRO A 219 18.55 13.93 5.60
C PRO A 219 18.48 15.40 6.05
N VAL A 220 19.65 16.03 6.15
CA VAL A 220 19.75 17.48 6.42
C VAL A 220 19.02 18.26 5.33
N GLY A 221 18.30 19.29 5.72
CA GLY A 221 17.50 20.12 4.82
C GLY A 221 16.12 19.59 4.51
N LEU A 222 15.70 18.46 5.14
CA LEU A 222 14.39 17.86 4.92
C LEU A 222 13.71 17.55 6.25
N VAL A 223 12.41 17.82 6.33
CA VAL A 223 11.53 17.34 7.40
C VAL A 223 10.48 16.41 6.83
N PHE A 224 10.07 15.42 7.65
CA PHE A 224 9.06 14.45 7.27
C PHE A 224 7.89 14.50 8.26
N ILE A 225 6.66 14.53 7.73
CA ILE A 225 5.43 14.49 8.53
C ILE A 225 4.51 13.41 7.98
N PRO A 226 4.08 12.44 8.81
CA PRO A 226 3.12 11.43 8.36
C PRO A 226 1.71 12.03 8.25
N PHE A 227 0.92 11.51 7.32
CA PHE A 227 -0.41 12.06 6.98
C PHE A 227 -1.58 11.36 7.67
N PHE A 228 -1.34 10.48 8.65
CA PHE A 228 -2.38 9.68 9.30
C PHE A 228 -3.20 10.44 10.35
N ASP A 229 -2.73 11.59 10.81
CA ASP A 229 -3.31 12.33 11.94
C ASP A 229 -4.24 13.45 11.44
N GLU A 230 -5.54 13.26 11.65
CA GLU A 230 -6.56 14.23 11.25
C GLU A 230 -6.50 15.55 12.05
N SER A 231 -6.02 15.49 13.30
CA SER A 231 -5.87 16.68 14.14
C SER A 231 -4.68 17.55 13.74
N ARG A 232 -3.71 16.96 13.03
CA ARG A 232 -2.49 17.60 12.52
C ARG A 232 -2.34 17.34 11.02
N LEU A 233 -3.34 17.74 10.27
CA LEU A 233 -3.49 17.42 8.86
C LEU A 233 -2.42 18.08 8.00
N VAL A 234 -1.35 17.35 7.70
CA VAL A 234 -0.21 17.82 6.91
C VAL A 234 -0.61 18.26 5.50
N ASN A 235 -1.69 17.73 4.95
CA ASN A 235 -2.17 18.12 3.62
C ASN A 235 -2.66 19.58 3.54
N LYS A 236 -2.84 20.26 4.66
CA LYS A 236 -3.00 21.73 4.67
C LYS A 236 -1.75 22.50 4.22
N LEU A 237 -0.60 21.82 4.23
CA LEU A 237 0.70 22.42 3.91
C LEU A 237 1.16 22.10 2.49
N THR A 238 0.61 21.06 1.88
CA THR A 238 1.09 20.52 0.60
C THR A 238 0.69 21.37 -0.59
N LEU A 239 1.46 21.24 -1.67
CA LEU A 239 1.23 21.95 -2.91
C LEU A 239 0.13 21.24 -3.72
N ASP A 240 -0.65 22.00 -4.47
CA ASP A 240 -1.70 21.50 -5.37
C ASP A 240 -1.24 21.33 -6.84
N ALA A 241 0.06 21.41 -7.07
CA ALA A 241 0.63 21.16 -8.39
C ALA A 241 0.26 19.76 -8.90
N THR A 242 -0.07 19.66 -10.16
CA THR A 242 -0.56 18.43 -10.78
C THR A 242 0.28 18.08 -12.00
N CYS A 243 0.65 16.82 -12.14
CA CYS A 243 1.34 16.33 -13.34
C CYS A 243 0.45 16.56 -14.59
N PRO A 244 0.95 17.21 -15.65
CA PRO A 244 0.15 17.50 -16.83
C PRO A 244 -0.28 16.25 -17.59
N ILE A 245 0.44 15.14 -17.44
CA ILE A 245 0.20 13.87 -18.14
C ILE A 245 -0.67 12.95 -17.29
N SER A 246 -0.18 12.52 -16.11
CA SER A 246 -0.86 11.53 -15.25
C SER A 246 -1.96 12.12 -14.38
N LYS A 247 -2.02 13.44 -14.24
CA LYS A 247 -2.91 14.17 -13.33
C LYS A 247 -2.67 13.86 -11.85
N GLU A 248 -1.53 13.23 -11.53
CA GLU A 248 -1.11 13.00 -10.15
C GLU A 248 -0.79 14.32 -9.47
N THR A 249 -1.31 14.50 -8.25
CA THR A 249 -1.07 15.69 -7.43
C THR A 249 0.25 15.60 -6.68
N ASP A 250 1.06 16.64 -6.70
CA ASP A 250 2.35 16.69 -6.00
C ASP A 250 2.18 17.03 -4.52
N PHE A 251 1.60 16.12 -3.75
CA PHE A 251 1.41 16.27 -2.31
C PHE A 251 2.56 15.67 -1.47
N LYS A 252 3.66 15.26 -2.11
CA LYS A 252 4.79 14.60 -1.42
C LYS A 252 5.90 15.53 -1.02
N LYS A 253 6.03 16.68 -1.65
CA LYS A 253 7.12 17.64 -1.38
C LYS A 253 6.67 19.08 -1.60
N CYS A 254 7.15 19.96 -0.76
CA CYS A 254 7.06 21.42 -0.93
C CYS A 254 8.08 22.10 -0.02
N ALA A 255 8.22 23.43 -0.15
CA ALA A 255 9.05 24.20 0.76
C ALA A 255 8.33 24.50 2.08
N CYS A 256 9.05 24.42 3.20
CA CYS A 256 8.52 24.75 4.51
C CYS A 256 9.57 25.43 5.39
N LYS A 257 9.10 26.04 6.49
CA LYS A 257 9.93 26.47 7.62
C LYS A 257 9.45 25.85 8.92
N VAL A 258 10.36 25.67 9.86
CA VAL A 258 10.07 25.15 11.18
C VAL A 258 10.58 26.13 12.22
N VAL A 259 9.69 26.61 13.07
CA VAL A 259 10.01 27.55 14.13
C VAL A 259 9.42 27.08 15.45
N LYS A 260 10.01 27.47 16.57
CA LYS A 260 9.46 27.18 17.89
C LYS A 260 8.07 27.81 18.04
N ALA A 261 7.11 27.06 18.60
CA ALA A 261 5.75 27.53 18.77
C ALA A 261 5.65 28.51 19.97
#